data_01b4b3d35e12d5bc542b0aff2817c6b6
#
_entry.id   01b4b3d35e12d5bc542b0aff2817c6b6
#
_cell.length_a   1.000
_cell.length_b   1.000
_cell.length_c   1.000
_cell.angle_alpha   90.00
_cell.angle_beta   90.00
_cell.angle_gamma   90.00
#
_symmetry.space_group_name_H-M   'P 1'
#
loop_
_entity.id
_entity.type
_entity.pdbx_description
1 polymer ?
#
loop_
_entity_poly.entity_id
_entity_poly.type
_entity_poly.pdbx_seq_one_letter_code
_entity_poly.pdbx_strand_id
1 'polypeptide(L)'
;MQENEIKELLEKVKTGDRSVDDALKALKDIPYHEMGFANVDHHRALRTGFPEAIFGQGKSAAQISAIMTELLSKGGTIMATRLEAEKAEAVRKDLPEAIYYKDAKILAAGSALSGKEDEDAAKLRRQKTVAVVSAGTADIPIAEEAAVTAELLGNEVHRVYDVGVAGIHRVFSKLDIIRNCNVAIVVAGMEGALASVVGGLVDLPVIAVPTSVGYGANLGGITTLLSMLNSCANGIGVVNIDNGYGAAYLASVINRKIAENTLQRERQSV
;
A
#
# COMPACT_ATOMS: atom_id res chain seq x y z
N MET A 1 7.34 -15.71 -8.28
CA MET A 1 7.47 -16.94 -7.46
C MET A 1 7.64 -16.54 -6.01
N GLN A 2 6.81 -17.09 -5.14
CA GLN A 2 6.86 -16.86 -3.68
C GLN A 2 7.98 -17.69 -3.07
N GLU A 3 8.45 -17.33 -1.88
CA GLU A 3 9.49 -18.11 -1.18
C GLU A 3 9.12 -19.59 -0.99
N ASN A 4 7.85 -19.85 -0.69
CA ASN A 4 7.33 -21.21 -0.57
C ASN A 4 7.40 -21.99 -1.90
N GLU A 5 7.15 -21.37 -3.04
CA GLU A 5 7.24 -22.01 -4.36
C GLU A 5 8.69 -22.35 -4.73
N ILE A 6 9.66 -21.50 -4.35
CA ILE A 6 11.08 -21.80 -4.52
C ILE A 6 11.46 -22.98 -3.62
N LYS A 7 10.97 -23.00 -2.39
CA LYS A 7 11.21 -24.09 -1.46
C LYS A 7 10.64 -25.41 -1.97
N GLU A 8 9.40 -25.41 -2.47
CA GLU A 8 8.80 -26.57 -3.12
C GLU A 8 9.58 -27.03 -4.36
N LEU A 9 10.06 -26.09 -5.16
CA LEU A 9 10.90 -26.39 -6.33
C LEU A 9 12.18 -27.09 -5.92
N LEU A 10 12.86 -26.58 -4.88
CA LEU A 10 14.08 -27.19 -4.36
C LEU A 10 13.84 -28.55 -3.72
N GLU A 11 12.74 -28.76 -3.01
CA GLU A 11 12.36 -30.08 -2.48
C GLU A 11 12.09 -31.07 -3.61
N LYS A 12 11.39 -30.67 -4.69
CA LYS A 12 11.19 -31.52 -5.88
C LYS A 12 12.49 -31.89 -6.59
N VAL A 13 13.49 -30.99 -6.60
CA VAL A 13 14.82 -31.33 -7.10
C VAL A 13 15.50 -32.35 -6.18
N LYS A 14 15.42 -32.14 -4.86
CA LYS A 14 16.01 -33.03 -3.86
C LYS A 14 15.40 -34.44 -3.89
N THR A 15 14.08 -34.57 -4.11
CA THR A 15 13.39 -35.86 -4.24
C THR A 15 13.58 -36.53 -5.59
N GLY A 16 14.13 -35.83 -6.59
CA GLY A 16 14.31 -36.33 -7.95
C GLY A 16 13.06 -36.20 -8.84
N ASP A 17 11.97 -35.58 -8.32
CA ASP A 17 10.73 -35.35 -9.08
C ASP A 17 10.88 -34.26 -10.16
N ARG A 18 11.97 -33.49 -10.10
CA ARG A 18 12.31 -32.46 -11.08
C ARG A 18 13.80 -32.42 -11.33
N SER A 19 14.18 -32.25 -12.61
CA SER A 19 15.58 -32.12 -12.96
C SER A 19 16.16 -30.76 -12.53
N VAL A 20 17.48 -30.73 -12.28
CA VAL A 20 18.20 -29.47 -11.99
C VAL A 20 18.04 -28.48 -13.14
N ASP A 21 18.05 -28.96 -14.40
CA ASP A 21 17.91 -28.11 -15.58
C ASP A 21 16.51 -27.46 -15.69
N ASP A 22 15.45 -28.22 -15.34
CA ASP A 22 14.09 -27.68 -15.32
C ASP A 22 13.89 -26.69 -14.15
N ALA A 23 14.55 -26.94 -13.04
CA ALA A 23 14.55 -26.00 -11.91
C ALA A 23 15.31 -24.72 -12.28
N LEU A 24 16.47 -24.83 -12.93
CA LEU A 24 17.23 -23.68 -13.43
C LEU A 24 16.46 -22.86 -14.46
N LYS A 25 15.71 -23.50 -15.38
CA LYS A 25 14.83 -22.79 -16.31
C LYS A 25 13.77 -22.01 -15.54
N ALA A 26 13.06 -22.66 -14.59
CA ALA A 26 12.07 -22.00 -13.76
C ALA A 26 12.63 -20.83 -12.94
N LEU A 27 13.89 -20.91 -12.50
CA LEU A 27 14.58 -19.86 -11.78
C LEU A 27 15.14 -18.74 -12.68
N LYS A 28 15.43 -19.00 -13.95
CA LYS A 28 15.88 -17.97 -14.90
C LYS A 28 14.83 -16.92 -15.23
N ASP A 29 13.55 -17.28 -15.23
CA ASP A 29 12.41 -16.39 -15.48
C ASP A 29 12.00 -15.56 -14.25
N ILE A 30 12.72 -15.71 -13.15
CA ILE A 30 12.41 -15.10 -11.86
C ILE A 30 12.67 -13.58 -11.82
N PRO A 31 13.76 -12.99 -12.37
CA PRO A 31 14.05 -11.58 -12.11
C PRO A 31 13.01 -10.63 -12.73
N TYR A 32 12.70 -10.80 -13.99
CA TYR A 32 11.71 -10.01 -14.72
C TYR A 32 11.31 -10.72 -16.02
N HIS A 33 10.11 -10.37 -16.50
CA HIS A 33 9.63 -10.78 -17.82
C HIS A 33 9.60 -9.57 -18.75
N GLU A 34 10.30 -9.68 -19.88
CA GLU A 34 10.35 -8.65 -20.91
C GLU A 34 9.16 -8.78 -21.85
N MET A 35 8.27 -7.79 -21.85
CA MET A 35 7.06 -7.74 -22.69
C MET A 35 7.24 -6.84 -23.91
N GLY A 36 8.47 -6.41 -24.22
CA GLY A 36 8.79 -5.45 -25.29
C GLY A 36 8.54 -3.99 -24.92
N PHE A 37 7.43 -3.68 -24.24
CA PHE A 37 7.09 -2.35 -23.75
C PHE A 37 7.23 -2.19 -22.22
N ALA A 38 7.40 -3.28 -21.48
CA ALA A 38 7.56 -3.29 -20.03
C ALA A 38 8.44 -4.47 -19.60
N ASN A 39 9.18 -4.27 -18.51
CA ASN A 39 9.89 -5.32 -17.78
C ASN A 39 9.18 -5.55 -16.46
N VAL A 40 8.47 -6.66 -16.34
CA VAL A 40 7.64 -6.98 -15.16
C VAL A 40 8.49 -7.70 -14.11
N ASP A 41 8.60 -7.12 -12.92
CA ASP A 41 9.45 -7.61 -11.82
C ASP A 41 8.74 -8.65 -10.95
N HIS A 42 8.86 -9.91 -11.30
CA HIS A 42 8.30 -11.03 -10.53
C HIS A 42 9.02 -11.29 -9.21
N HIS A 43 10.24 -10.78 -9.04
CA HIS A 43 11.05 -10.95 -7.83
C HIS A 43 10.76 -9.93 -6.74
N ARG A 44 9.96 -8.91 -7.04
CA ARG A 44 9.74 -7.80 -6.10
C ARG A 44 9.17 -8.27 -4.77
N ALA A 45 8.19 -9.16 -4.79
CA ALA A 45 7.60 -9.71 -3.58
C ALA A 45 8.62 -10.42 -2.68
N LEU A 46 9.57 -11.18 -3.25
CA LEU A 46 10.63 -11.85 -2.50
C LEU A 46 11.64 -10.87 -1.89
N ARG A 47 12.01 -9.82 -2.62
CA ARG A 47 13.00 -8.84 -2.12
C ARG A 47 12.41 -7.85 -1.15
N THR A 48 11.20 -7.37 -1.42
CA THR A 48 10.60 -6.26 -0.66
C THR A 48 9.40 -6.67 0.18
N GLY A 49 8.89 -7.90 -0.01
CA GLY A 49 7.76 -8.47 0.70
C GLY A 49 6.38 -8.10 0.15
N PHE A 50 6.34 -7.29 -0.91
CA PHE A 50 5.10 -6.90 -1.59
C PHE A 50 5.27 -6.99 -3.11
N PRO A 51 4.19 -7.37 -3.86
CA PRO A 51 4.25 -7.44 -5.30
C PRO A 51 4.45 -6.07 -5.96
N GLU A 52 4.76 -6.07 -7.23
CA GLU A 52 4.83 -4.87 -8.03
C GLU A 52 3.44 -4.21 -8.14
N ALA A 53 3.40 -2.87 -7.99
CA ALA A 53 2.22 -2.07 -8.27
C ALA A 53 2.41 -1.30 -9.58
N ILE A 54 1.33 -1.18 -10.34
CA ILE A 54 1.35 -0.52 -11.64
C ILE A 54 0.99 0.96 -11.46
N PHE A 55 1.88 1.84 -11.87
CA PHE A 55 1.57 3.25 -12.01
C PHE A 55 0.78 3.48 -13.30
N GLY A 56 -0.54 3.69 -13.17
CA GLY A 56 -1.46 3.70 -14.30
C GLY A 56 -1.48 5.01 -15.10
N GLN A 57 -1.03 6.12 -14.48
CA GLN A 57 -0.93 7.40 -15.17
C GLN A 57 0.07 7.30 -16.32
N GLY A 58 -0.32 7.73 -17.52
CA GLY A 58 0.53 7.68 -18.72
C GLY A 58 0.55 6.34 -19.45
N LYS A 59 0.01 5.25 -18.88
CA LYS A 59 -0.13 3.96 -19.58
C LYS A 59 -1.50 3.86 -20.29
N SER A 60 -1.54 3.14 -21.40
CA SER A 60 -2.80 2.77 -22.06
C SER A 60 -3.52 1.66 -21.29
N ALA A 61 -4.85 1.51 -21.49
CA ALA A 61 -5.60 0.42 -20.88
C ALA A 61 -5.05 -0.95 -21.29
N ALA A 62 -4.67 -1.12 -22.57
CA ALA A 62 -4.07 -2.36 -23.07
C ALA A 62 -2.73 -2.70 -22.38
N GLN A 63 -1.88 -1.69 -22.12
CA GLN A 63 -0.64 -1.90 -21.39
C GLN A 63 -0.90 -2.33 -19.94
N ILE A 64 -1.87 -1.71 -19.28
CA ILE A 64 -2.23 -2.04 -17.89
C ILE A 64 -2.81 -3.45 -17.83
N SER A 65 -3.75 -3.78 -18.73
CA SER A 65 -4.35 -5.10 -18.84
C SER A 65 -3.29 -6.19 -19.01
N ALA A 66 -2.37 -6.01 -19.95
CA ALA A 66 -1.30 -6.96 -20.21
C ALA A 66 -0.36 -7.15 -19.01
N ILE A 67 0.07 -6.05 -18.33
CA ILE A 67 0.93 -6.13 -17.14
C ILE A 67 0.18 -6.78 -15.97
N MET A 68 -1.08 -6.42 -15.73
CA MET A 68 -1.89 -7.04 -14.67
C MET A 68 -2.06 -8.54 -14.90
N THR A 69 -2.38 -8.96 -16.12
CA THR A 69 -2.52 -10.37 -16.50
C THR A 69 -1.22 -11.14 -16.25
N GLU A 70 -0.09 -10.57 -16.67
CA GLU A 70 1.22 -11.20 -16.45
C GLU A 70 1.54 -11.36 -14.96
N LEU A 71 1.34 -10.30 -14.16
CA LEU A 71 1.57 -10.36 -12.71
C LEU A 71 0.63 -11.35 -12.02
N LEU A 72 -0.66 -11.36 -12.39
CA LEU A 72 -1.66 -12.28 -11.83
C LEU A 72 -1.35 -13.74 -12.15
N SER A 73 -0.69 -14.03 -13.27
CA SER A 73 -0.27 -15.40 -13.64
C SER A 73 0.66 -16.04 -12.60
N LYS A 74 1.34 -15.23 -11.79
CA LYS A 74 2.24 -15.67 -10.72
C LYS A 74 1.56 -15.65 -9.34
N GLY A 75 0.27 -15.35 -9.29
CA GLY A 75 -0.51 -15.31 -8.05
C GLY A 75 -0.35 -14.01 -7.26
N GLY A 76 -1.09 -13.90 -6.16
CA GLY A 76 -1.06 -12.74 -5.28
C GLY A 76 -2.13 -11.70 -5.62
N THR A 77 -1.99 -10.52 -5.07
CA THR A 77 -2.88 -9.37 -5.29
C THR A 77 -2.12 -8.27 -6.02
N ILE A 78 -2.63 -7.86 -7.15
CA ILE A 78 -2.03 -6.85 -8.01
C ILE A 78 -2.92 -5.61 -8.04
N MET A 79 -2.31 -4.44 -8.00
CA MET A 79 -3.01 -3.17 -8.09
C MET A 79 -2.38 -2.25 -9.13
N ALA A 80 -3.25 -1.47 -9.79
CA ALA A 80 -2.88 -0.33 -10.63
C ALA A 80 -3.45 0.94 -10.00
N THR A 81 -2.58 1.91 -9.70
CA THR A 81 -2.94 3.17 -9.04
C THR A 81 -3.11 4.30 -10.06
N ARG A 82 -3.80 5.36 -9.66
CA ARG A 82 -4.02 6.58 -10.46
C ARG A 82 -4.69 6.27 -11.80
N LEU A 83 -5.70 5.41 -11.77
CA LEU A 83 -6.55 5.11 -12.91
C LEU A 83 -7.82 5.96 -12.89
N GLU A 84 -8.09 6.67 -14.00
CA GLU A 84 -9.40 7.27 -14.23
C GLU A 84 -10.43 6.18 -14.56
N ALA A 85 -11.71 6.45 -14.27
CA ALA A 85 -12.79 5.47 -14.34
C ALA A 85 -12.94 4.85 -15.75
N GLU A 86 -12.83 5.65 -16.81
CA GLU A 86 -12.95 5.17 -18.19
C GLU A 86 -11.85 4.16 -18.53
N LYS A 87 -10.63 4.41 -18.03
CA LYS A 87 -9.49 3.50 -18.24
C LYS A 87 -9.66 2.23 -17.43
N ALA A 88 -10.12 2.32 -16.18
CA ALA A 88 -10.43 1.17 -15.35
C ALA A 88 -11.48 0.27 -15.97
N GLU A 89 -12.58 0.84 -16.50
CA GLU A 89 -13.61 0.08 -17.19
C GLU A 89 -13.10 -0.58 -18.48
N ALA A 90 -12.18 0.07 -19.20
CA ALA A 90 -11.56 -0.54 -20.37
C ALA A 90 -10.69 -1.76 -20.00
N VAL A 91 -9.92 -1.70 -18.88
CA VAL A 91 -9.14 -2.83 -18.38
C VAL A 91 -10.04 -3.96 -17.88
N ARG A 92 -11.18 -3.64 -17.23
CA ARG A 92 -12.14 -4.63 -16.73
C ARG A 92 -12.82 -5.46 -17.81
N LYS A 93 -12.80 -5.03 -19.07
CA LYS A 93 -13.27 -5.88 -20.18
C LYS A 93 -12.42 -7.13 -20.36
N ASP A 94 -11.11 -7.01 -20.09
CA ASP A 94 -10.16 -8.13 -20.16
C ASP A 94 -10.03 -8.85 -18.82
N LEU A 95 -10.24 -8.14 -17.70
CA LEU A 95 -10.13 -8.62 -16.32
C LEU A 95 -11.43 -8.33 -15.55
N PRO A 96 -12.53 -9.05 -15.84
CA PRO A 96 -13.86 -8.77 -15.27
C PRO A 96 -13.92 -8.94 -13.74
N GLU A 97 -13.03 -9.75 -13.15
CA GLU A 97 -12.90 -9.96 -11.71
C GLU A 97 -12.22 -8.79 -10.98
N ALA A 98 -11.61 -7.85 -11.72
CA ALA A 98 -10.94 -6.72 -11.11
C ALA A 98 -11.95 -5.73 -10.49
N ILE A 99 -11.64 -5.27 -9.27
CA ILE A 99 -12.45 -4.33 -8.51
C ILE A 99 -11.85 -2.93 -8.66
N TYR A 100 -12.68 -1.96 -9.05
CA TYR A 100 -12.28 -0.57 -9.14
C TYR A 100 -12.74 0.22 -7.91
N TYR A 101 -11.78 0.74 -7.16
CA TYR A 101 -11.99 1.64 -6.02
C TYR A 101 -11.97 3.08 -6.53
N LYS A 102 -13.16 3.61 -6.78
CA LYS A 102 -13.35 4.88 -7.49
C LYS A 102 -12.64 6.06 -6.81
N ASP A 103 -12.82 6.21 -5.50
CA ASP A 103 -12.28 7.36 -4.76
C ASP A 103 -10.76 7.27 -4.60
N ALA A 104 -10.22 6.07 -4.49
CA ALA A 104 -8.78 5.79 -4.47
C ALA A 104 -8.13 5.81 -5.86
N LYS A 105 -8.91 5.77 -6.94
CA LYS A 105 -8.45 5.56 -8.33
C LYS A 105 -7.56 4.33 -8.48
N ILE A 106 -7.89 3.24 -7.78
CA ILE A 106 -7.16 1.98 -7.80
C ILE A 106 -8.02 0.91 -8.45
N LEU A 107 -7.43 0.17 -9.40
CA LEU A 107 -7.95 -1.08 -9.91
C LEU A 107 -7.12 -2.23 -9.32
N ALA A 108 -7.76 -3.21 -8.71
CA ALA A 108 -7.07 -4.35 -8.11
C ALA A 108 -7.72 -5.67 -8.50
N ALA A 109 -6.90 -6.72 -8.59
CA ALA A 109 -7.35 -8.09 -8.82
C ALA A 109 -6.47 -9.07 -8.04
N GLY A 110 -6.97 -10.27 -7.77
CA GLY A 110 -6.21 -11.36 -7.16
C GLY A 110 -6.71 -11.81 -5.79
N SER A 111 -5.84 -12.50 -5.06
CA SER A 111 -6.21 -13.32 -3.90
C SER A 111 -6.83 -12.55 -2.72
N ALA A 112 -6.38 -11.34 -2.42
CA ALA A 112 -6.96 -10.53 -1.33
C ALA A 112 -8.44 -10.17 -1.57
N LEU A 113 -8.90 -10.24 -2.82
CA LEU A 113 -10.27 -9.87 -3.21
C LEU A 113 -11.21 -11.09 -3.28
N SER A 114 -10.67 -12.31 -3.11
CA SER A 114 -11.46 -13.54 -3.22
C SER A 114 -12.40 -13.80 -2.05
N GLY A 115 -12.34 -13.00 -0.98
CA GLY A 115 -13.12 -13.16 0.24
C GLY A 115 -12.77 -14.43 1.05
N LYS A 116 -11.74 -15.17 0.64
CA LYS A 116 -11.24 -16.36 1.33
C LYS A 116 -10.03 -15.98 2.17
N GLU A 117 -10.27 -15.34 3.29
CA GLU A 117 -9.25 -15.12 4.31
C GLU A 117 -9.37 -16.26 5.33
N ASP A 118 -8.29 -17.00 5.59
CA ASP A 118 -8.28 -17.97 6.68
C ASP A 118 -8.13 -17.25 8.05
N GLU A 119 -8.38 -17.98 9.15
CA GLU A 119 -8.41 -17.39 10.48
C GLU A 119 -7.03 -16.86 10.91
N ASP A 120 -5.94 -17.49 10.49
CA ASP A 120 -4.58 -17.08 10.79
C ASP A 120 -4.22 -15.79 10.03
N ALA A 121 -4.59 -15.68 8.76
CA ALA A 121 -4.43 -14.46 7.97
C ALA A 121 -5.24 -13.29 8.56
N ALA A 122 -6.49 -13.55 8.98
CA ALA A 122 -7.34 -12.57 9.64
C ALA A 122 -6.74 -12.11 10.99
N LYS A 123 -6.20 -13.04 11.79
CA LYS A 123 -5.52 -12.71 13.04
C LYS A 123 -4.27 -11.86 12.79
N LEU A 124 -3.47 -12.23 11.80
CA LEU A 124 -2.27 -11.47 11.42
C LEU A 124 -2.61 -10.07 10.91
N ARG A 125 -3.70 -9.91 10.15
CA ARG A 125 -4.18 -8.61 9.66
C ARG A 125 -4.58 -7.70 10.81
N ARG A 126 -5.30 -8.20 11.82
CA ARG A 126 -5.70 -7.44 13.02
C ARG A 126 -4.51 -6.94 13.85
N GLN A 127 -3.34 -7.54 13.71
CA GLN A 127 -2.11 -7.05 14.36
C GLN A 127 -1.42 -5.93 13.56
N LYS A 128 -1.86 -5.66 12.32
CA LYS A 128 -1.27 -4.69 11.40
C LYS A 128 -2.20 -3.51 11.19
N THR A 129 -2.42 -2.73 12.22
CA THR A 129 -3.37 -1.62 12.20
C THR A 129 -2.75 -0.33 11.67
N VAL A 130 -3.50 0.38 10.83
CA VAL A 130 -3.12 1.68 10.26
C VAL A 130 -4.28 2.66 10.43
N ALA A 131 -4.04 3.81 11.05
CA ALA A 131 -4.96 4.92 10.99
C ALA A 131 -4.68 5.77 9.75
N VAL A 132 -5.67 5.98 8.89
CA VAL A 132 -5.59 6.93 7.77
C VAL A 132 -6.44 8.14 8.12
N VAL A 133 -5.77 9.27 8.31
CA VAL A 133 -6.36 10.52 8.84
C VAL A 133 -6.34 11.58 7.75
N SER A 134 -7.48 12.16 7.38
CA SER A 134 -7.54 13.28 6.43
C SER A 134 -7.95 14.59 7.08
N ALA A 135 -7.34 15.71 6.64
CA ALA A 135 -7.66 17.04 7.14
C ALA A 135 -9.03 17.51 6.62
N GLY A 136 -9.23 17.51 5.33
CA GLY A 136 -10.48 17.94 4.72
C GLY A 136 -11.05 16.90 3.76
N THR A 137 -12.29 17.14 3.32
CA THR A 137 -12.96 16.26 2.35
C THR A 137 -12.28 16.25 0.98
N ALA A 138 -11.58 17.33 0.62
CA ALA A 138 -10.80 17.42 -0.61
C ALA A 138 -9.54 16.53 -0.58
N ASP A 139 -9.06 16.13 0.60
CA ASP A 139 -7.91 15.24 0.77
C ASP A 139 -8.30 13.76 0.68
N ILE A 140 -9.61 13.43 0.73
CA ILE A 140 -10.13 12.05 0.75
C ILE A 140 -9.59 11.20 -0.41
N PRO A 141 -9.48 11.66 -1.65
CA PRO A 141 -8.96 10.80 -2.73
C PRO A 141 -7.55 10.28 -2.46
N ILE A 142 -6.67 11.10 -1.88
CA ILE A 142 -5.31 10.67 -1.51
C ILE A 142 -5.32 9.82 -0.24
N ALA A 143 -6.22 10.10 0.70
CA ALA A 143 -6.42 9.27 1.88
C ALA A 143 -6.98 7.88 1.50
N GLU A 144 -7.92 7.80 0.54
CA GLU A 144 -8.41 6.52 0.02
C GLU A 144 -7.35 5.77 -0.79
N GLU A 145 -6.50 6.46 -1.57
CA GLU A 145 -5.35 5.79 -2.20
C GLU A 145 -4.48 5.11 -1.14
N ALA A 146 -4.22 5.79 -0.01
CA ALA A 146 -3.46 5.20 1.09
C ALA A 146 -4.22 4.06 1.78
N ALA A 147 -5.50 4.25 2.09
CA ALA A 147 -6.32 3.27 2.80
C ALA A 147 -6.47 1.97 2.01
N VAL A 148 -6.91 2.05 0.76
CA VAL A 148 -7.09 0.89 -0.12
C VAL A 148 -5.76 0.19 -0.39
N THR A 149 -4.68 0.94 -0.61
CA THR A 149 -3.35 0.34 -0.76
C THR A 149 -2.94 -0.44 0.48
N ALA A 150 -3.12 0.12 1.68
CA ALA A 150 -2.77 -0.55 2.93
C ALA A 150 -3.62 -1.82 3.14
N GLU A 151 -4.92 -1.80 2.84
CA GLU A 151 -5.81 -2.97 2.89
C GLU A 151 -5.35 -4.07 1.93
N LEU A 152 -5.04 -3.72 0.68
CA LEU A 152 -4.55 -4.67 -0.32
C LEU A 152 -3.18 -5.26 0.04
N LEU A 153 -2.38 -4.56 0.87
CA LEU A 153 -1.12 -5.05 1.44
C LEU A 153 -1.30 -5.80 2.77
N GLY A 154 -2.55 -6.09 3.17
CA GLY A 154 -2.89 -6.95 4.29
C GLY A 154 -2.86 -6.26 5.65
N ASN A 155 -3.20 -4.99 5.71
CA ASN A 155 -3.39 -4.25 6.96
C ASN A 155 -4.87 -4.08 7.29
N GLU A 156 -5.18 -3.92 8.58
CA GLU A 156 -6.47 -3.41 9.06
C GLU A 156 -6.42 -1.88 9.10
N VAL A 157 -7.35 -1.22 8.42
CA VAL A 157 -7.33 0.23 8.22
C VAL A 157 -8.49 0.89 8.94
N HIS A 158 -8.18 1.89 9.75
CA HIS A 158 -9.15 2.77 10.42
C HIS A 158 -9.16 4.14 9.73
N ARG A 159 -10.26 4.46 9.05
CA ARG A 159 -10.47 5.74 8.35
C ARG A 159 -10.95 6.81 9.32
N VAL A 160 -10.20 7.91 9.44
CA VAL A 160 -10.49 9.07 10.30
C VAL A 160 -10.47 10.32 9.43
N TYR A 161 -11.60 10.62 8.80
CA TYR A 161 -11.69 11.65 7.78
C TYR A 161 -12.31 12.94 8.28
N ASP A 162 -11.96 14.05 7.59
CA ASP A 162 -12.46 15.40 7.83
C ASP A 162 -12.23 15.89 9.26
N VAL A 163 -11.01 15.70 9.77
CA VAL A 163 -10.61 16.11 11.13
C VAL A 163 -9.55 17.24 11.11
N GLY A 164 -9.65 18.15 10.15
CA GLY A 164 -8.73 19.26 9.98
C GLY A 164 -8.64 20.20 11.18
N VAL A 165 -7.50 20.91 11.29
CA VAL A 165 -7.16 21.77 12.44
C VAL A 165 -8.08 22.97 12.62
N ALA A 166 -8.80 23.40 11.59
CA ALA A 166 -9.82 24.44 11.69
C ALA A 166 -10.99 24.07 12.65
N GLY A 167 -11.15 22.78 12.93
CA GLY A 167 -12.05 22.27 13.95
C GLY A 167 -11.35 21.21 14.78
N ILE A 168 -10.35 21.59 15.54
CA ILE A 168 -9.43 20.68 16.23
C ILE A 168 -10.12 19.69 17.19
N HIS A 169 -11.30 20.04 17.72
CA HIS A 169 -12.11 19.13 18.53
C HIS A 169 -12.50 17.84 17.77
N ARG A 170 -12.54 17.87 16.44
CA ARG A 170 -12.84 16.71 15.60
C ARG A 170 -11.73 15.65 15.69
N VAL A 171 -10.46 16.05 15.62
CA VAL A 171 -9.34 15.11 15.78
C VAL A 171 -9.29 14.56 17.21
N PHE A 172 -9.54 15.40 18.23
CA PHE A 172 -9.57 14.93 19.61
C PHE A 172 -10.66 13.86 19.86
N SER A 173 -11.83 13.99 19.23
CA SER A 173 -12.91 13.00 19.36
C SER A 173 -12.59 11.63 18.74
N LYS A 174 -11.55 11.54 17.92
CA LYS A 174 -11.10 10.32 17.22
C LYS A 174 -9.71 9.84 17.67
N LEU A 175 -9.12 10.52 18.65
CA LEU A 175 -7.73 10.29 19.05
C LEU A 175 -7.50 8.86 19.55
N ASP A 176 -8.46 8.26 20.25
CA ASP A 176 -8.35 6.88 20.75
C ASP A 176 -8.26 5.87 19.59
N ILE A 177 -8.98 6.11 18.48
CA ILE A 177 -8.88 5.26 17.29
C ILE A 177 -7.45 5.33 16.72
N ILE A 178 -6.88 6.54 16.64
CA ILE A 178 -5.54 6.74 16.10
C ILE A 178 -4.48 6.07 17.00
N ARG A 179 -4.59 6.28 18.33
CA ARG A 179 -3.64 5.74 19.31
C ARG A 179 -3.61 4.22 19.40
N ASN A 180 -4.71 3.56 19.06
CA ASN A 180 -4.81 2.10 19.06
C ASN A 180 -4.26 1.46 17.76
N CYS A 181 -3.67 2.26 16.85
CA CYS A 181 -3.02 1.76 15.66
C CYS A 181 -1.49 1.67 15.84
N ASN A 182 -0.83 0.91 14.95
CA ASN A 182 0.63 0.80 14.95
C ASN A 182 1.29 1.98 14.21
N VAL A 183 0.59 2.55 13.21
CA VAL A 183 1.10 3.63 12.34
C VAL A 183 -0.06 4.55 11.99
N ALA A 184 0.17 5.86 11.95
CA ALA A 184 -0.77 6.82 11.40
C ALA A 184 -0.26 7.37 10.06
N ILE A 185 -1.13 7.41 9.05
CA ILE A 185 -0.91 8.14 7.79
C ILE A 185 -1.77 9.40 7.88
N VAL A 186 -1.16 10.57 7.83
CA VAL A 186 -1.87 11.86 7.96
C VAL A 186 -1.79 12.62 6.64
N VAL A 187 -2.95 12.77 6.01
CA VAL A 187 -3.10 13.36 4.68
C VAL A 187 -3.70 14.77 4.83
N ALA A 188 -2.98 15.77 4.39
CA ALA A 188 -3.42 17.16 4.53
C ALA A 188 -2.90 18.04 3.39
N GLY A 189 -3.77 18.92 2.90
CA GLY A 189 -3.40 20.03 2.02
C GLY A 189 -3.19 21.34 2.80
N MET A 190 -3.37 22.45 2.13
CA MET A 190 -3.18 23.80 2.68
C MET A 190 -1.78 23.98 3.32
N GLU A 191 -1.71 24.24 4.61
CA GLU A 191 -0.46 24.41 5.38
C GLU A 191 0.04 23.08 6.02
N GLY A 192 -0.72 21.98 5.92
CA GLY A 192 -0.31 20.67 6.41
C GLY A 192 -0.24 20.53 7.95
N ALA A 193 -0.84 21.45 8.71
CA ALA A 193 -0.69 21.52 10.17
C ALA A 193 -1.20 20.28 10.91
N LEU A 194 -2.17 19.53 10.34
CA LEU A 194 -2.72 18.33 10.97
C LEU A 194 -1.65 17.29 11.29
N ALA A 195 -0.63 17.14 10.44
CA ALA A 195 0.46 16.20 10.67
C ALA A 195 1.23 16.53 11.96
N SER A 196 1.54 17.81 12.20
CA SER A 196 2.20 18.27 13.43
C SER A 196 1.32 18.08 14.66
N VAL A 197 0.01 18.35 14.54
CA VAL A 197 -0.94 18.16 15.63
C VAL A 197 -1.04 16.70 16.02
N VAL A 198 -1.25 15.80 15.07
CA VAL A 198 -1.32 14.36 15.34
C VAL A 198 0.00 13.86 15.90
N GLY A 199 1.13 14.24 15.30
CA GLY A 199 2.47 13.83 15.78
C GLY A 199 2.77 14.25 17.22
N GLY A 200 2.20 15.38 17.69
CA GLY A 200 2.31 15.82 19.08
C GLY A 200 1.37 15.11 20.06
N LEU A 201 0.41 14.31 19.58
CA LEU A 201 -0.64 13.69 20.39
C LEU A 201 -0.53 12.15 20.47
N VAL A 202 0.38 11.52 19.71
CA VAL A 202 0.52 10.07 19.62
C VAL A 202 1.96 9.64 19.85
N ASP A 203 2.16 8.38 20.25
CA ASP A 203 3.46 7.75 20.49
C ASP A 203 3.84 6.71 19.40
N LEU A 204 3.17 6.77 18.26
CA LEU A 204 3.36 5.87 17.11
C LEU A 204 3.96 6.63 15.91
N PRO A 205 4.59 5.94 14.95
CA PRO A 205 5.11 6.55 13.73
C PRO A 205 4.01 7.26 12.94
N VAL A 206 4.27 8.50 12.54
CA VAL A 206 3.37 9.30 11.69
C VAL A 206 3.99 9.45 10.31
N ILE A 207 3.26 9.06 9.26
CA ILE A 207 3.64 9.24 7.87
C ILE A 207 2.78 10.37 7.31
N ALA A 208 3.38 11.54 7.10
CA ALA A 208 2.69 12.71 6.60
C ALA A 208 2.68 12.73 5.07
N VAL A 209 1.49 12.92 4.50
CA VAL A 209 1.25 13.01 3.07
C VAL A 209 0.77 14.42 2.76
N PRO A 210 1.63 15.29 2.24
CA PRO A 210 1.19 16.57 1.73
C PRO A 210 0.33 16.36 0.48
N THR A 211 -0.76 17.11 0.34
CA THR A 211 -1.57 17.07 -0.88
C THR A 211 -1.42 18.36 -1.69
N SER A 212 -1.70 18.27 -2.98
CA SER A 212 -1.77 19.43 -3.88
C SER A 212 -3.02 20.29 -3.63
N VAL A 213 -3.90 19.88 -2.71
CA VAL A 213 -5.10 20.61 -2.33
C VAL A 213 -4.75 21.92 -1.65
N GLY A 214 -5.17 23.01 -2.26
CA GLY A 214 -4.90 24.36 -1.76
C GLY A 214 -4.99 25.42 -2.84
N TYR A 215 -4.72 26.65 -2.47
CA TYR A 215 -4.74 27.80 -3.37
C TYR A 215 -3.66 28.82 -2.97
N GLY A 216 -3.48 29.86 -3.79
CA GLY A 216 -2.53 30.95 -3.51
C GLY A 216 -1.10 30.44 -3.36
N ALA A 217 -0.48 30.70 -2.23
CA ALA A 217 0.90 30.34 -1.94
C ALA A 217 1.14 28.83 -1.73
N ASN A 218 0.13 28.00 -1.82
CA ASN A 218 0.29 26.54 -1.71
C ASN A 218 1.17 25.96 -2.83
N LEU A 219 1.21 26.57 -4.02
CA LEU A 219 2.06 26.17 -5.15
C LEU A 219 1.93 24.66 -5.47
N GLY A 220 0.69 24.14 -5.51
CA GLY A 220 0.43 22.74 -5.81
C GLY A 220 0.96 21.76 -4.75
N GLY A 221 1.00 22.16 -3.49
CA GLY A 221 1.41 21.34 -2.36
C GLY A 221 2.86 21.54 -1.89
N ILE A 222 3.64 22.39 -2.56
CA ILE A 222 5.03 22.68 -2.15
C ILE A 222 5.09 23.30 -0.75
N THR A 223 4.22 24.28 -0.46
CA THR A 223 4.15 24.89 0.87
C THR A 223 3.78 23.85 1.94
N THR A 224 2.82 22.98 1.64
CA THR A 224 2.43 21.89 2.51
C THR A 224 3.59 20.94 2.80
N LEU A 225 4.31 20.52 1.75
CA LEU A 225 5.49 19.66 1.86
C LEU A 225 6.56 20.29 2.76
N LEU A 226 6.92 21.54 2.50
CA LEU A 226 7.93 22.27 3.28
C LEU A 226 7.51 22.47 4.74
N SER A 227 6.23 22.75 4.99
CA SER A 227 5.67 22.85 6.34
C SER A 227 5.78 21.52 7.10
N MET A 228 5.39 20.41 6.49
CA MET A 228 5.51 19.09 7.11
C MET A 228 6.96 18.69 7.38
N LEU A 229 7.89 18.99 6.45
CA LEU A 229 9.34 18.75 6.63
C LEU A 229 9.95 19.57 7.77
N ASN A 230 9.39 20.76 8.05
CA ASN A 230 9.82 21.65 9.14
C ASN A 230 9.04 21.44 10.45
N SER A 231 8.24 20.36 10.55
CA SER A 231 7.51 20.07 11.78
C SER A 231 8.46 19.88 12.96
N CYS A 232 8.14 20.51 14.10
CA CYS A 232 8.86 20.30 15.36
C CYS A 232 8.38 19.04 16.13
N ALA A 233 7.29 18.41 15.68
CA ALA A 233 6.81 17.15 16.28
C ALA A 233 7.72 15.99 15.84
N ASN A 234 8.25 15.26 16.81
CA ASN A 234 9.12 14.11 16.54
C ASN A 234 8.32 12.90 16.05
N GLY A 235 8.97 11.99 15.29
CA GLY A 235 8.33 10.76 14.83
C GLY A 235 7.54 10.92 13.53
N ILE A 236 7.64 12.05 12.84
CA ILE A 236 7.00 12.31 11.56
C ILE A 236 7.99 12.04 10.41
N GLY A 237 7.62 11.14 9.50
CA GLY A 237 8.27 10.97 8.20
C GLY A 237 7.37 11.52 7.09
N VAL A 238 7.92 12.29 6.15
CA VAL A 238 7.13 12.92 5.08
C VAL A 238 7.39 12.21 3.76
N VAL A 239 6.32 11.89 3.03
CA VAL A 239 6.40 11.36 1.67
C VAL A 239 6.17 12.47 0.64
N ASN A 240 6.26 12.15 -0.65
CA ASN A 240 6.04 13.12 -1.71
C ASN A 240 4.58 13.60 -1.76
N ILE A 241 4.34 14.72 -2.44
CA ILE A 241 3.00 15.31 -2.66
C ILE A 241 2.10 14.28 -3.36
N ASP A 242 0.87 14.15 -2.88
CA ASP A 242 -0.17 13.24 -3.40
C ASP A 242 0.26 11.76 -3.43
N ASN A 243 1.19 11.34 -2.57
CA ASN A 243 1.72 9.98 -2.57
C ASN A 243 1.08 9.10 -1.47
N GLY A 244 -0.23 8.88 -1.57
CA GLY A 244 -0.96 7.97 -0.67
C GLY A 244 -0.43 6.54 -0.74
N TYR A 245 -0.15 6.05 -1.97
CA TYR A 245 0.46 4.74 -2.20
C TYR A 245 1.78 4.56 -1.43
N GLY A 246 2.71 5.52 -1.55
CA GLY A 246 4.01 5.43 -0.89
C GLY A 246 3.91 5.44 0.63
N ALA A 247 2.97 6.21 1.19
CA ALA A 247 2.68 6.23 2.63
C ALA A 247 2.15 4.89 3.12
N ALA A 248 1.19 4.30 2.41
CA ALA A 248 0.63 2.99 2.71
C ALA A 248 1.68 1.88 2.62
N TYR A 249 2.53 1.94 1.60
CA TYR A 249 3.63 0.99 1.44
C TYR A 249 4.59 1.04 2.64
N LEU A 250 5.01 2.25 3.06
CA LEU A 250 5.88 2.44 4.22
C LEU A 250 5.22 1.94 5.52
N ALA A 251 3.96 2.28 5.76
CA ALA A 251 3.18 1.78 6.88
C ALA A 251 3.11 0.23 6.89
N SER A 252 2.90 -0.37 5.73
CA SER A 252 2.84 -1.82 5.58
C SER A 252 4.19 -2.51 5.85
N VAL A 253 5.31 -1.87 5.49
CA VAL A 253 6.65 -2.36 5.83
C VAL A 253 6.87 -2.35 7.34
N ILE A 254 6.49 -1.26 8.03
CA ILE A 254 6.58 -1.14 9.49
C ILE A 254 5.75 -2.24 10.15
N ASN A 255 4.47 -2.38 9.76
CA ASN A 255 3.57 -3.37 10.32
C ASN A 255 4.03 -4.81 10.09
N ARG A 256 4.59 -5.11 8.92
CA ARG A 256 5.16 -6.42 8.65
C ARG A 256 6.31 -6.73 9.61
N LYS A 257 7.21 -5.77 9.85
CA LYS A 257 8.33 -5.97 10.79
C LYS A 257 7.87 -6.16 12.23
N ILE A 258 6.83 -5.46 12.66
CA ILE A 258 6.21 -5.65 13.98
C ILE A 258 5.67 -7.08 14.09
N ALA A 259 4.89 -7.54 13.10
CA ALA A 259 4.29 -8.86 13.10
C ALA A 259 5.34 -10.00 13.05
N GLU A 260 6.38 -9.88 12.21
CA GLU A 260 7.49 -10.84 12.15
C GLU A 260 8.18 -10.99 13.51
N ASN A 261 8.44 -9.88 14.20
CA ASN A 261 9.07 -9.89 15.52
C ASN A 261 8.16 -10.52 16.60
N THR A 262 6.86 -10.28 16.55
CA THR A 262 5.90 -10.88 17.48
C THR A 262 5.87 -12.41 17.33
N LEU A 263 5.76 -12.89 16.09
CA LEU A 263 5.77 -14.33 15.80
C LEU A 263 7.09 -15.03 16.21
N GLN A 264 8.22 -14.35 16.06
CA GLN A 264 9.52 -14.90 16.50
C GLN A 264 9.59 -15.04 18.02
N ARG A 265 9.08 -14.06 18.78
CA ARG A 265 9.04 -14.12 20.25
C ARG A 265 8.11 -15.23 20.75
N GLU A 266 6.94 -15.40 20.14
CA GLU A 266 6.02 -16.49 20.48
C GLU A 266 6.66 -17.85 20.28
N ARG A 267 7.43 -18.06 19.18
CA ARG A 267 8.14 -19.33 18.91
C ARG A 267 9.31 -19.60 19.84
N GLN A 268 9.91 -18.58 20.45
CA GLN A 268 11.01 -18.73 21.41
C GLN A 268 10.52 -18.95 22.85
N SER A 269 9.23 -18.69 23.11
CA SER A 269 8.61 -18.86 24.42
C SER A 269 7.94 -20.24 24.62
N VAL A 270 7.96 -21.08 23.59
CA VAL A 270 7.50 -22.48 23.59
C VAL A 270 8.71 -23.41 23.53
#